data_472c58044bb1eb4e8fa316945f8c9edd
#
_entry.id   472c58044bb1eb4e8fa316945f8c9edd
#
_cell.length_a   1.000
_cell.length_b   1.000
_cell.length_c   1.000
_cell.angle_alpha   90.00
_cell.angle_beta   90.00
_cell.angle_gamma   90.00
#
_symmetry.space_group_name_H-M   'P 1'
#
loop_
_entity.id
_entity.type
_entity.pdbx_description
1 polymer ?
#
loop_
_entity_poly.entity_id
_entity_poly.type
_entity_poly.pdbx_seq_one_letter_code
_entity_poly.pdbx_strand_id
1 'polypeptide(L)'
;MELSNKAAGIVVSKVGTYPVHKEELLREILADSQPESFDYRPMTWDEMARLTRTWQQAGETVVFTNGCFDILHAGHVQYLQQAAQLGNHLIIGVNTDDSVRRLKGQTRPFNHETDRARLLASLRDVDAVALFGEDTPTELIKKIRPDILVKGGDYKKEEVAGREYARTVEILPFKEGYSTTGLVEKIVTLVKEGKL
;
A
#
# COMPACT_ATOMS: atom_id res chain seq x y z
N MET A 1 -12.54 -14.48 24.54
CA MET A 1 -11.96 -13.86 25.76
C MET A 1 -11.79 -12.34 25.64
N GLU A 2 -11.33 -11.82 24.52
CA GLU A 2 -11.04 -10.38 24.35
C GLU A 2 -12.27 -9.46 24.46
N LEU A 3 -13.37 -9.79 23.79
CA LEU A 3 -14.65 -9.05 23.88
C LEU A 3 -15.23 -9.00 25.28
N SER A 4 -15.11 -10.10 26.04
CA SER A 4 -15.60 -10.17 27.41
C SER A 4 -14.79 -9.28 28.36
N ASN A 5 -13.49 -9.18 28.16
CA ASN A 5 -12.62 -8.32 28.97
C ASN A 5 -12.89 -6.83 28.69
N LYS A 6 -13.13 -6.45 27.44
CA LYS A 6 -13.48 -5.07 27.07
C LYS A 6 -14.84 -4.66 27.64
N ALA A 7 -15.84 -5.52 27.52
CA ALA A 7 -17.14 -5.28 28.13
C ALA A 7 -17.04 -5.13 29.67
N ALA A 8 -16.25 -5.98 30.34
CA ALA A 8 -15.97 -5.87 31.75
C ALA A 8 -15.29 -4.55 32.14
N GLY A 9 -14.32 -4.08 31.34
CA GLY A 9 -13.65 -2.80 31.53
C GLY A 9 -14.62 -1.61 31.50
N ILE A 10 -15.56 -1.59 30.56
CA ILE A 10 -16.61 -0.56 30.48
C ILE A 10 -17.49 -0.58 31.75
N VAL A 11 -17.93 -1.75 32.19
CA VAL A 11 -18.79 -1.89 33.39
C VAL A 11 -18.07 -1.41 34.64
N VAL A 12 -16.80 -1.79 34.82
CA VAL A 12 -16.00 -1.41 36.01
C VAL A 12 -15.75 0.10 36.08
N SER A 13 -15.71 0.79 34.95
CA SER A 13 -15.54 2.25 34.91
C SER A 13 -16.79 3.05 35.28
N LYS A 14 -17.97 2.39 35.47
CA LYS A 14 -19.25 3.03 35.77
C LYS A 14 -19.67 2.70 37.21
N VAL A 15 -20.45 3.59 37.79
CA VAL A 15 -21.00 3.38 39.15
C VAL A 15 -22.35 2.65 39.05
N GLY A 16 -22.46 1.49 39.72
CA GLY A 16 -23.68 0.68 39.74
C GLY A 16 -23.77 -0.37 38.62
N THR A 17 -24.93 -1.01 38.47
CA THR A 17 -25.20 -1.98 37.41
C THR A 17 -25.37 -1.24 36.07
N TYR A 18 -24.47 -1.46 35.13
CA TYR A 18 -24.47 -0.78 33.85
C TYR A 18 -24.59 -1.78 32.70
N PRO A 19 -25.62 -1.67 31.82
CA PRO A 19 -25.71 -2.47 30.61
C PRO A 19 -24.73 -1.89 29.55
N VAL A 20 -23.82 -2.69 29.06
CA VAL A 20 -22.89 -2.29 28.00
C VAL A 20 -23.64 -2.16 26.67
N HIS A 21 -23.68 -0.97 26.13
CA HIS A 21 -24.28 -0.72 24.81
C HIS A 21 -23.31 -1.10 23.67
N LYS A 22 -23.89 -1.59 22.58
CA LYS A 22 -23.12 -2.02 21.40
C LYS A 22 -22.18 -0.93 20.86
N GLU A 23 -22.64 0.32 20.89
CA GLU A 23 -21.88 1.48 20.42
C GLU A 23 -20.66 1.79 21.31
N GLU A 24 -20.77 1.59 22.63
CA GLU A 24 -19.66 1.77 23.57
C GLU A 24 -18.62 0.66 23.40
N LEU A 25 -19.07 -0.60 23.24
CA LEU A 25 -18.17 -1.71 22.97
C LEU A 25 -17.44 -1.56 21.62
N LEU A 26 -18.14 -1.09 20.60
CA LEU A 26 -17.53 -0.80 19.31
C LEU A 26 -16.50 0.34 19.40
N ARG A 27 -16.77 1.40 20.16
CA ARG A 27 -15.79 2.48 20.40
C ARG A 27 -14.54 1.98 21.08
N GLU A 28 -14.68 1.13 22.10
CA GLU A 28 -13.55 0.54 22.83
C GLU A 28 -12.73 -0.41 21.95
N ILE A 29 -13.39 -1.20 21.10
CA ILE A 29 -12.73 -2.05 20.12
C ILE A 29 -11.96 -1.21 19.10
N LEU A 30 -12.59 -0.14 18.60
CA LEU A 30 -11.97 0.78 17.63
C LEU A 30 -10.86 1.63 18.25
N ALA A 31 -10.97 2.01 19.53
CA ALA A 31 -9.92 2.74 20.25
C ALA A 31 -8.66 1.88 20.43
N ASP A 32 -8.80 0.60 20.78
CA ASP A 32 -7.67 -0.35 20.85
C ASP A 32 -7.10 -0.70 19.45
N SER A 33 -7.90 -0.49 18.40
CA SER A 33 -7.44 -0.65 17.01
C SER A 33 -6.57 0.53 16.53
N GLN A 34 -6.49 1.61 17.33
CA GLN A 34 -5.51 2.66 17.12
C GLN A 34 -4.14 2.13 17.54
N PRO A 35 -3.17 1.99 16.66
CA PRO A 35 -1.83 1.55 17.06
C PRO A 35 -1.28 2.54 18.07
N GLU A 36 -0.98 2.06 19.29
CA GLU A 36 -0.36 2.85 20.38
C GLU A 36 1.05 3.38 20.03
N SER A 37 1.58 2.97 18.89
CA SER A 37 2.82 3.52 18.34
C SER A 37 2.66 3.78 16.84
N PHE A 38 3.19 4.89 16.38
CA PHE A 38 3.42 5.23 14.97
C PHE A 38 4.44 4.28 14.29
N ASP A 39 4.58 3.07 14.80
CA ASP A 39 5.59 2.10 14.37
C ASP A 39 5.04 1.21 13.24
N TYR A 40 4.65 1.88 12.14
CA TYR A 40 4.30 1.17 10.92
C TYR A 40 5.52 0.42 10.37
N ARG A 41 5.36 -0.88 10.11
CA ARG A 41 6.30 -1.66 9.30
C ARG A 41 5.60 -2.25 8.07
N PRO A 42 6.27 -2.32 6.94
CA PRO A 42 5.78 -3.07 5.79
C PRO A 42 5.56 -4.54 6.17
N MET A 43 4.58 -5.19 5.54
CA MET A 43 4.37 -6.63 5.72
C MET A 43 5.55 -7.43 5.17
N THR A 44 5.86 -8.54 5.82
CA THR A 44 6.70 -9.56 5.21
C THR A 44 5.96 -10.25 4.06
N TRP A 45 6.69 -10.83 3.13
CA TRP A 45 6.10 -11.58 2.01
C TRP A 45 5.20 -12.74 2.47
N ASP A 46 5.56 -13.40 3.59
CA ASP A 46 4.76 -14.47 4.16
C ASP A 46 3.44 -13.97 4.75
N GLU A 47 3.47 -12.84 5.43
CA GLU A 47 2.27 -12.19 5.95
C GLU A 47 1.33 -11.78 4.80
N MET A 48 1.86 -11.10 3.79
CA MET A 48 1.09 -10.67 2.62
C MET A 48 0.50 -11.86 1.85
N ALA A 49 1.28 -12.92 1.66
CA ALA A 49 0.80 -14.13 0.99
C ALA A 49 -0.29 -14.88 1.80
N ARG A 50 -0.21 -14.89 3.14
CA ARG A 50 -1.28 -15.44 3.98
C ARG A 50 -2.55 -14.61 3.88
N LEU A 51 -2.43 -13.30 3.97
CA LEU A 51 -3.53 -12.35 3.89
C LEU A 51 -4.25 -12.47 2.53
N THR A 52 -3.49 -12.50 1.43
CA THR A 52 -4.02 -12.71 0.07
C THR A 52 -4.84 -14.01 -0.01
N ARG A 53 -4.30 -15.13 0.49
CA ARG A 53 -5.02 -16.40 0.48
C ARG A 53 -6.31 -16.36 1.31
N THR A 54 -6.31 -15.66 2.45
CA THR A 54 -7.49 -15.50 3.29
C THR A 54 -8.61 -14.77 2.54
N TRP A 55 -8.30 -13.68 1.88
CA TRP A 55 -9.26 -12.92 1.06
C TRP A 55 -9.77 -13.74 -0.12
N GLN A 56 -8.88 -14.44 -0.84
CA GLN A 56 -9.27 -15.28 -1.96
C GLN A 56 -10.17 -16.46 -1.53
N GLN A 57 -9.94 -17.04 -0.35
CA GLN A 57 -10.82 -18.09 0.22
C GLN A 57 -12.19 -17.54 0.61
N ALA A 58 -12.30 -16.26 0.93
CA ALA A 58 -13.57 -15.58 1.15
C ALA A 58 -14.27 -15.18 -0.15
N GLY A 59 -13.68 -15.48 -1.32
CA GLY A 59 -14.23 -15.11 -2.64
C GLY A 59 -13.91 -13.68 -3.06
N GLU A 60 -12.98 -13.01 -2.35
CA GLU A 60 -12.59 -11.64 -2.62
C GLU A 60 -11.43 -11.57 -3.61
N THR A 61 -11.44 -10.55 -4.47
CA THR A 61 -10.44 -10.33 -5.51
C THR A 61 -9.31 -9.46 -5.02
N VAL A 62 -8.07 -9.96 -5.13
CA VAL A 62 -6.86 -9.25 -4.72
C VAL A 62 -6.14 -8.67 -5.93
N VAL A 63 -5.94 -7.36 -5.90
CA VAL A 63 -5.21 -6.58 -6.90
C VAL A 63 -3.81 -6.29 -6.38
N PHE A 64 -2.80 -6.50 -7.22
CA PHE A 64 -1.41 -6.15 -6.91
C PHE A 64 -0.86 -5.15 -7.90
N THR A 65 -0.13 -4.18 -7.39
CA THR A 65 0.74 -3.31 -8.20
C THR A 65 2.09 -3.11 -7.53
N ASN A 66 3.07 -2.58 -8.27
CA ASN A 66 4.38 -2.29 -7.73
C ASN A 66 4.99 -1.01 -8.28
N GLY A 67 5.92 -0.43 -7.54
CA GLY A 67 6.67 0.74 -7.99
C GLY A 67 7.65 1.29 -6.96
N CYS A 68 8.41 2.30 -7.38
CA CYS A 68 9.33 3.02 -6.48
C CYS A 68 8.58 3.98 -5.55
N PHE A 69 7.56 4.66 -6.03
CA PHE A 69 6.75 5.64 -5.30
C PHE A 69 7.60 6.64 -4.49
N ASP A 70 8.65 7.16 -5.13
CA ASP A 70 9.68 7.94 -4.45
C ASP A 70 9.14 9.26 -3.87
N ILE A 71 8.48 10.07 -4.70
CA ILE A 71 7.71 11.23 -4.26
C ILE A 71 6.28 11.01 -4.69
N LEU A 72 5.37 10.84 -3.72
CA LEU A 72 3.94 10.70 -4.02
C LEU A 72 3.37 12.01 -4.57
N HIS A 73 2.55 11.87 -5.60
CA HIS A 73 1.81 12.97 -6.22
C HIS A 73 0.41 12.50 -6.64
N ALA A 74 -0.46 13.43 -7.01
CA ALA A 74 -1.85 13.14 -7.34
C ALA A 74 -2.01 12.08 -8.45
N GLY A 75 -1.06 12.00 -9.39
CA GLY A 75 -1.04 10.95 -10.42
C GLY A 75 -0.90 9.54 -9.84
N HIS A 76 -0.06 9.35 -8.81
CA HIS A 76 0.02 8.08 -8.09
C HIS A 76 -1.28 7.74 -7.36
N VAL A 77 -1.85 8.72 -6.65
CA VAL A 77 -3.12 8.51 -5.91
C VAL A 77 -4.23 8.08 -6.87
N GLN A 78 -4.39 8.79 -7.99
CA GLN A 78 -5.41 8.44 -8.99
C GLN A 78 -5.20 7.06 -9.60
N TYR A 79 -3.94 6.72 -9.93
CA TYR A 79 -3.58 5.39 -10.42
C TYR A 79 -3.95 4.28 -9.42
N LEU A 80 -3.60 4.47 -8.14
CA LEU A 80 -3.92 3.50 -7.10
C LEU A 80 -5.43 3.38 -6.87
N GLN A 81 -6.17 4.49 -6.94
CA GLN A 81 -7.64 4.47 -6.88
C GLN A 81 -8.25 3.67 -8.04
N GLN A 82 -7.75 3.84 -9.25
CA GLN A 82 -8.20 3.06 -10.40
C GLN A 82 -7.85 1.57 -10.25
N ALA A 83 -6.66 1.26 -9.74
CA ALA A 83 -6.26 -0.12 -9.46
C ALA A 83 -7.16 -0.77 -8.40
N ALA A 84 -7.48 -0.06 -7.32
CA ALA A 84 -8.36 -0.55 -6.26
C ALA A 84 -9.79 -0.87 -6.75
N GLN A 85 -10.28 -0.17 -7.76
CA GLN A 85 -11.61 -0.43 -8.36
C GLN A 85 -11.71 -1.75 -9.11
N LEU A 86 -10.58 -2.42 -9.38
CA LEU A 86 -10.55 -3.70 -10.10
C LEU A 86 -10.80 -4.91 -9.19
N GLY A 87 -10.79 -4.73 -7.87
CA GLY A 87 -11.00 -5.81 -6.91
C GLY A 87 -11.49 -5.32 -5.55
N ASN A 88 -11.43 -6.20 -4.57
CA ASN A 88 -11.85 -5.91 -3.21
C ASN A 88 -10.68 -5.36 -2.38
N HIS A 89 -9.45 -5.80 -2.67
CA HIS A 89 -8.25 -5.44 -1.94
C HIS A 89 -7.13 -5.03 -2.88
N LEU A 90 -6.46 -3.92 -2.56
CA LEU A 90 -5.26 -3.45 -3.25
C LEU A 90 -4.03 -3.64 -2.37
N ILE A 91 -3.07 -4.42 -2.84
CA ILE A 91 -1.77 -4.61 -2.20
C ILE A 91 -0.63 -4.07 -3.08
N ILE A 92 0.41 -3.54 -2.46
CA ILE A 92 1.49 -2.85 -3.16
C ILE A 92 2.85 -3.45 -2.82
N GLY A 93 3.65 -3.76 -3.85
CA GLY A 93 5.07 -4.01 -3.74
C GLY A 93 5.87 -2.72 -3.94
N VAL A 94 6.71 -2.34 -2.96
CA VAL A 94 7.54 -1.14 -3.02
C VAL A 94 9.01 -1.55 -3.16
N ASN A 95 9.70 -1.01 -4.16
CA ASN A 95 11.12 -1.24 -4.34
C ASN A 95 11.92 -0.71 -3.13
N THR A 96 12.85 -1.51 -2.61
CA THR A 96 13.81 -1.05 -1.59
C THR A 96 14.67 0.09 -2.13
N ASP A 97 15.32 0.84 -1.23
CA ASP A 97 16.21 1.94 -1.62
C ASP A 97 17.34 1.45 -2.54
N ASP A 98 17.91 0.29 -2.25
CA ASP A 98 18.96 -0.29 -3.09
C ASP A 98 18.45 -0.67 -4.49
N SER A 99 17.25 -1.22 -4.59
CA SER A 99 16.61 -1.49 -5.88
C SER A 99 16.37 -0.21 -6.65
N VAL A 100 15.88 0.85 -6.00
CA VAL A 100 15.68 2.15 -6.65
C VAL A 100 17.01 2.77 -7.13
N ARG A 101 18.08 2.67 -6.35
CA ARG A 101 19.42 3.15 -6.78
C ARG A 101 19.91 2.44 -8.04
N ARG A 102 19.72 1.12 -8.12
CA ARG A 102 20.08 0.36 -9.34
C ARG A 102 19.24 0.77 -10.55
N LEU A 103 17.94 1.01 -10.36
CA LEU A 103 17.02 1.30 -11.45
C LEU A 103 17.05 2.77 -11.91
N LYS A 104 17.33 3.73 -11.02
CA LYS A 104 17.15 5.16 -11.27
C LYS A 104 18.39 6.02 -10.99
N GLY A 105 19.49 5.40 -10.53
CA GLY A 105 20.75 6.07 -10.22
C GLY A 105 20.92 6.42 -8.74
N GLN A 106 22.17 6.71 -8.35
CA GLN A 106 22.62 6.86 -6.97
C GLN A 106 21.99 8.02 -6.19
N THR A 107 21.44 9.01 -6.89
CA THR A 107 20.77 10.17 -6.28
C THR A 107 19.30 9.89 -5.89
N ARG A 108 18.84 8.68 -6.14
CA ARG A 108 17.47 8.22 -5.85
C ARG A 108 17.51 7.01 -4.90
N PRO A 109 16.48 6.78 -4.07
CA PRO A 109 15.28 7.60 -3.92
C PRO A 109 15.53 8.86 -3.07
N PHE A 110 14.59 9.80 -3.07
CA PHE A 110 14.58 10.95 -2.16
C PHE A 110 14.04 10.56 -0.77
N ASN A 111 13.00 9.73 -0.73
CA ASN A 111 12.39 9.24 0.51
C ASN A 111 12.81 7.81 0.80
N HIS A 112 13.11 7.51 2.05
CA HIS A 112 13.43 6.16 2.53
C HIS A 112 12.30 5.17 2.26
N GLU A 113 12.66 3.90 2.03
CA GLU A 113 11.69 2.82 1.73
C GLU A 113 10.60 2.68 2.80
N THR A 114 10.95 2.86 4.09
CA THR A 114 10.00 2.81 5.20
C THR A 114 8.99 3.95 5.14
N ASP A 115 9.43 5.17 4.79
CA ASP A 115 8.56 6.32 4.67
C ASP A 115 7.66 6.21 3.43
N ARG A 116 8.21 5.73 2.31
CA ARG A 116 7.45 5.46 1.08
C ARG A 116 6.35 4.43 1.32
N ALA A 117 6.69 3.33 2.02
CA ALA A 117 5.73 2.30 2.37
C ALA A 117 4.66 2.81 3.35
N ARG A 118 5.05 3.62 4.36
CA ARG A 118 4.13 4.24 5.32
C ARG A 118 3.14 5.18 4.62
N LEU A 119 3.62 6.05 3.74
CA LEU A 119 2.76 6.95 2.97
C LEU A 119 1.73 6.19 2.13
N LEU A 120 2.14 5.11 1.46
CA LEU A 120 1.23 4.28 0.69
C LEU A 120 0.20 3.57 1.56
N ALA A 121 0.62 3.00 2.69
CA ALA A 121 -0.29 2.33 3.63
C ALA A 121 -1.28 3.28 4.32
N SER A 122 -1.00 4.60 4.29
CA SER A 122 -1.92 5.62 4.81
C SER A 122 -3.00 6.03 3.80
N LEU A 123 -2.91 5.56 2.56
CA LEU A 123 -3.94 5.80 1.55
C LEU A 123 -5.13 4.86 1.80
N ARG A 124 -6.34 5.44 1.78
CA ARG A 124 -7.59 4.72 2.07
C ARG A 124 -7.82 3.47 1.20
N ASP A 125 -7.35 3.52 -0.03
CA ASP A 125 -7.59 2.49 -1.03
C ASP A 125 -6.48 1.42 -1.07
N VAL A 126 -5.56 1.41 -0.07
CA VAL A 126 -4.43 0.47 0.03
C VAL A 126 -4.58 -0.37 1.28
N ASP A 127 -4.68 -1.69 1.12
CA ASP A 127 -4.88 -2.64 2.22
C ASP A 127 -3.56 -3.14 2.81
N ALA A 128 -2.52 -3.33 1.98
CA ALA A 128 -1.24 -3.82 2.46
C ALA A 128 -0.07 -3.38 1.56
N VAL A 129 1.11 -3.24 2.18
CA VAL A 129 2.36 -2.87 1.51
C VAL A 129 3.48 -3.80 1.96
N ALA A 130 4.27 -4.31 1.00
CA ALA A 130 5.50 -5.05 1.25
C ALA A 130 6.67 -4.45 0.48
N LEU A 131 7.89 -4.61 1.00
CA LEU A 131 9.12 -4.23 0.30
C LEU A 131 9.66 -5.40 -0.52
N PHE A 132 10.30 -5.11 -1.65
CA PHE A 132 11.08 -6.07 -2.40
C PHE A 132 12.36 -5.44 -2.92
N GLY A 133 13.46 -6.22 -2.90
CA GLY A 133 14.80 -5.73 -3.23
C GLY A 133 15.26 -6.07 -4.64
N GLU A 134 14.55 -6.92 -5.35
CA GLU A 134 14.86 -7.38 -6.69
C GLU A 134 14.56 -6.29 -7.73
N ASP A 135 15.15 -6.41 -8.92
CA ASP A 135 14.92 -5.46 -10.01
C ASP A 135 13.53 -5.58 -10.61
N THR A 136 12.91 -6.75 -10.48
CA THR A 136 11.52 -7.01 -10.87
C THR A 136 10.74 -7.63 -9.69
N PRO A 137 9.42 -7.42 -9.59
CA PRO A 137 8.60 -7.95 -8.51
C PRO A 137 8.24 -9.45 -8.68
N THR A 138 8.85 -10.16 -9.62
CA THR A 138 8.45 -11.51 -10.04
C THR A 138 8.37 -12.50 -8.87
N GLU A 139 9.41 -12.56 -8.02
CA GLU A 139 9.43 -13.51 -6.90
C GLU A 139 8.40 -13.15 -5.81
N LEU A 140 8.15 -11.86 -5.59
CA LEU A 140 7.08 -11.39 -4.70
C LEU A 140 5.71 -11.80 -5.26
N ILE A 141 5.44 -11.54 -6.54
CA ILE A 141 4.16 -11.90 -7.20
C ILE A 141 3.96 -13.41 -7.18
N LYS A 142 5.00 -14.20 -7.48
CA LYS A 142 4.98 -15.66 -7.41
C LYS A 142 4.58 -16.19 -6.03
N LYS A 143 5.03 -15.52 -4.96
CA LYS A 143 4.72 -15.90 -3.58
C LYS A 143 3.29 -15.51 -3.19
N ILE A 144 2.84 -14.34 -3.61
CA ILE A 144 1.53 -13.77 -3.26
C ILE A 144 0.41 -14.40 -4.11
N ARG A 145 0.63 -14.55 -5.43
CA ARG A 145 -0.34 -15.02 -6.43
C ARG A 145 -1.64 -14.19 -6.43
N PRO A 146 -1.57 -12.90 -6.73
CA PRO A 146 -2.73 -12.04 -6.79
C PRO A 146 -3.68 -12.47 -7.92
N ASP A 147 -4.94 -12.05 -7.85
CA ASP A 147 -5.89 -12.29 -8.94
C ASP A 147 -5.62 -11.36 -10.12
N ILE A 148 -5.33 -10.08 -9.84
CA ILE A 148 -5.08 -9.06 -10.87
C ILE A 148 -3.74 -8.40 -10.62
N LEU A 149 -2.87 -8.42 -11.63
CA LEU A 149 -1.63 -7.67 -11.66
C LEU A 149 -1.85 -6.39 -12.46
N VAL A 150 -1.65 -5.24 -11.83
CA VAL A 150 -1.84 -3.93 -12.47
C VAL A 150 -0.49 -3.28 -12.73
N LYS A 151 -0.33 -2.73 -13.94
CA LYS A 151 0.84 -1.92 -14.32
C LYS A 151 0.39 -0.60 -14.91
N GLY A 152 1.07 0.48 -14.56
CA GLY A 152 0.81 1.80 -15.13
C GLY A 152 1.71 2.07 -16.34
N GLY A 153 1.17 2.70 -17.38
CA GLY A 153 1.91 3.12 -18.56
C GLY A 153 1.60 2.35 -19.84
N ASP A 154 2.48 2.47 -20.83
CA ASP A 154 2.29 1.91 -22.16
C ASP A 154 2.95 0.51 -22.31
N TYR A 155 2.75 -0.34 -21.29
CA TYR A 155 3.24 -1.72 -21.35
C TYR A 155 2.32 -2.60 -22.18
N LYS A 156 2.89 -3.59 -22.88
CA LYS A 156 2.11 -4.74 -23.37
C LYS A 156 1.94 -5.73 -22.21
N LYS A 157 0.74 -6.33 -22.11
CA LYS A 157 0.44 -7.30 -21.03
C LYS A 157 1.46 -8.46 -21.00
N GLU A 158 1.97 -8.85 -22.16
CA GLU A 158 2.95 -9.93 -22.33
C GLU A 158 4.35 -9.60 -21.79
N GLU A 159 4.66 -8.32 -21.64
CA GLU A 159 5.97 -7.84 -21.16
C GLU A 159 6.01 -7.59 -19.65
N VAL A 160 4.86 -7.70 -18.97
CA VAL A 160 4.78 -7.44 -17.53
C VAL A 160 5.44 -8.57 -16.75
N ALA A 161 6.48 -8.25 -15.98
CA ALA A 161 7.19 -9.20 -15.14
C ALA A 161 6.28 -9.79 -14.06
N GLY A 162 6.27 -11.12 -13.92
CA GLY A 162 5.46 -11.85 -12.94
C GLY A 162 4.02 -12.15 -13.41
N ARG A 163 3.65 -11.78 -14.64
CA ARG A 163 2.33 -11.99 -15.21
C ARG A 163 1.83 -13.44 -15.12
N GLU A 164 2.75 -14.38 -15.23
CA GLU A 164 2.49 -15.82 -15.19
C GLU A 164 2.02 -16.33 -13.83
N TYR A 165 2.15 -15.49 -12.78
CA TYR A 165 1.72 -15.81 -11.42
C TYR A 165 0.44 -15.07 -10.99
N ALA A 166 -0.14 -14.22 -11.84
CA ALA A 166 -1.45 -13.60 -11.67
C ALA A 166 -2.49 -14.24 -12.61
N ARG A 167 -3.78 -14.16 -12.26
CA ARG A 167 -4.85 -14.65 -13.13
C ARG A 167 -5.05 -13.75 -14.35
N THR A 168 -4.99 -12.44 -14.13
CA THR A 168 -5.12 -11.43 -15.19
C THR A 168 -4.11 -10.31 -15.01
N VAL A 169 -3.81 -9.61 -16.13
CA VAL A 169 -2.97 -8.40 -16.14
C VAL A 169 -3.78 -7.24 -16.70
N GLU A 170 -3.78 -6.13 -15.99
CA GLU A 170 -4.42 -4.89 -16.45
C GLU A 170 -3.39 -3.77 -16.57
N ILE A 171 -3.48 -3.02 -17.67
CA ILE A 171 -2.64 -1.85 -17.92
C ILE A 171 -3.50 -0.61 -17.75
N LEU A 172 -3.11 0.26 -16.81
CA LEU A 172 -3.77 1.52 -16.58
C LEU A 172 -2.94 2.67 -17.17
N PRO A 173 -3.55 3.61 -17.90
CA PRO A 173 -2.83 4.74 -18.46
C PRO A 173 -2.33 5.67 -17.34
N PHE A 174 -1.16 6.27 -17.54
CA PHE A 174 -0.70 7.34 -16.66
C PHE A 174 -1.47 8.62 -16.95
N LYS A 175 -1.71 9.39 -15.89
CA LYS A 175 -2.22 10.75 -16.05
C LYS A 175 -1.09 11.66 -16.54
N GLU A 176 -1.29 12.29 -17.67
CA GLU A 176 -0.36 13.28 -18.22
C GLU A 176 -0.14 14.44 -17.23
N GLY A 177 1.08 15.00 -17.24
CA GLY A 177 1.45 16.16 -16.42
C GLY A 177 1.89 15.84 -15.00
N TYR A 178 1.90 14.56 -14.59
CA TYR A 178 2.35 14.15 -13.25
C TYR A 178 3.54 13.20 -13.35
N SER A 179 4.71 13.66 -12.90
CA SER A 179 5.89 12.80 -12.71
C SER A 179 6.79 13.37 -11.62
N THR A 180 7.49 12.49 -10.90
CA THR A 180 8.51 12.90 -9.93
C THR A 180 9.59 13.75 -10.59
N THR A 181 10.02 13.40 -11.82
CA THR A 181 11.02 14.15 -12.57
C THR A 181 10.53 15.57 -12.87
N GLY A 182 9.32 15.73 -13.42
CA GLY A 182 8.76 17.04 -13.69
C GLY A 182 8.58 17.92 -12.44
N LEU A 183 8.26 17.32 -11.29
CA LEU A 183 8.20 18.04 -10.03
C LEU A 183 9.58 18.58 -9.63
N VAL A 184 10.61 17.74 -9.70
CA VAL A 184 12.00 18.13 -9.39
C VAL A 184 12.50 19.21 -10.35
N GLU A 185 12.26 19.07 -11.64
CA GLU A 185 12.63 20.07 -12.65
C GLU A 185 11.96 21.43 -12.40
N LYS A 186 10.68 21.42 -12.02
CA LYS A 186 9.97 22.64 -11.65
C LYS A 186 10.60 23.33 -10.44
N ILE A 187 10.93 22.57 -9.38
CA ILE A 187 11.60 23.10 -8.18
C ILE A 187 12.95 23.71 -8.57
N VAL A 188 13.77 22.98 -9.33
CA VAL A 188 15.09 23.45 -9.76
C VAL A 188 14.98 24.74 -10.59
N THR A 189 13.98 24.84 -11.46
CA THR A 189 13.74 26.05 -12.25
C THR A 189 13.40 27.24 -11.35
N LEU A 190 12.50 27.07 -10.39
CA LEU A 190 12.11 28.13 -9.46
C LEU A 190 13.28 28.61 -8.60
N VAL A 191 14.13 27.68 -8.13
CA VAL A 191 15.37 28.04 -7.40
C VAL A 191 16.32 28.87 -8.27
N LYS A 192 16.55 28.44 -9.53
CA LYS A 192 17.42 29.19 -10.49
C LYS A 192 16.88 30.58 -10.82
N GLU A 193 15.57 30.76 -10.79
CA GLU A 193 14.90 32.03 -11.02
C GLU A 193 14.81 32.93 -9.78
N GLY A 194 15.33 32.46 -8.62
CA GLY A 194 15.25 33.18 -7.35
C GLY A 194 13.82 33.31 -6.80
N LYS A 195 12.92 32.38 -7.17
CA LYS A 195 11.51 32.35 -6.73
C LYS A 195 11.26 31.38 -5.58
N LEU A 196 12.27 30.61 -5.18
CA LEU A 196 12.33 29.73 -4.01
C LEU A 196 13.65 29.91 -3.29
#